data_bef38b9ca3e879dfc1d4fcab907e31e1
#
_entry.id   bef38b9ca3e879dfc1d4fcab907e31e1
#
_cell.length_a   1.000
_cell.length_b   1.000
_cell.length_c   1.000
_cell.angle_alpha   90.00
_cell.angle_beta   90.00
_cell.angle_gamma   90.00
#
_symmetry.space_group_name_H-M   'P 1'
#
loop_
_entity.id
_entity.type
_entity.pdbx_description
1 polymer ?
#
loop_
_entity_poly.entity_id
_entity_poly.type
_entity_poly.pdbx_seq_one_letter_code
_entity_poly.pdbx_strand_id
1 'polypeptide(L)'
;MGKFETLLIELEKYKKHLSGYEAENDWESIARPEQLMPEGDWFGWLIMAGRGFGKTRTGSQAIKKMAMSGDYKRICLIGETYDQTRSIMVEGESGILNVHSKADGVKYYRSNRQIVWPNGASATCFSGQDFEALRGPQFDCVWVDELAKFENAEKTWDQLMFCLRLGKAPKIIITTTPRPKKIIYDLVKRKDFHLTKGSTLANSKNLSKDFIKMIKEQYQNTKLGKQEIEGDLLSLDDSAIWQYSDFSYVREDLTPQDFSKMQIIIAADPAITSNKESDETGIIVAGKIDDKYYILEDASGIMKPEFWAKKVEDLFHKYKAEKAFVEVNQGGDVLMTMLKQATNIPWESVRAKESKIARAESISVLYKNKKVKHVHGLQKLEEQMINAHVNFADDRLDAATWALRSLIEMKEEKKDELTFDCWAC
;
A
#
# COMPACT_ATOMS: atom_id res chain seq x y z
N MET A 1 9.20 9.22 69.40
CA MET A 1 9.61 9.12 68.00
C MET A 1 10.03 10.51 67.55
N GLY A 2 11.31 10.69 67.24
CA GLY A 2 11.82 12.01 66.90
C GLY A 2 11.46 12.39 65.46
N LYS A 3 11.32 13.71 65.23
CA LYS A 3 11.04 14.25 63.85
C LYS A 3 11.92 13.64 62.73
N PHE A 4 13.13 13.20 63.13
CA PHE A 4 14.07 12.57 62.20
C PHE A 4 13.68 11.15 61.79
N GLU A 5 13.15 10.34 62.71
CA GLU A 5 12.64 8.98 62.41
C GLU A 5 11.41 9.02 61.52
N THR A 6 10.53 10.00 61.72
CA THR A 6 9.35 10.19 60.87
C THR A 6 9.74 10.55 59.43
N LEU A 7 10.74 11.43 59.27
CA LEU A 7 11.29 11.82 57.96
C LEU A 7 11.97 10.64 57.21
N LEU A 8 12.67 9.78 57.93
CA LEU A 8 13.29 8.58 57.36
C LEU A 8 12.25 7.58 56.86
N ILE A 9 11.20 7.38 57.64
CA ILE A 9 10.08 6.49 57.22
C ILE A 9 9.34 7.05 55.99
N GLU A 10 9.14 8.37 55.93
CA GLU A 10 8.56 9.01 54.74
C GLU A 10 9.47 8.91 53.53
N LEU A 11 10.78 9.10 53.70
CA LEU A 11 11.76 8.93 52.62
C LEU A 11 11.85 7.50 52.13
N GLU A 12 11.76 6.50 52.99
CA GLU A 12 11.71 5.07 52.59
C GLU A 12 10.41 4.72 51.85
N LYS A 13 9.28 5.24 52.33
CA LYS A 13 7.98 5.10 51.60
C LYS A 13 8.04 5.77 50.24
N TYR A 14 8.64 6.95 50.12
CA TYR A 14 8.80 7.68 48.87
C TYR A 14 9.75 6.96 47.92
N LYS A 15 10.88 6.42 48.41
CA LYS A 15 11.80 5.58 47.63
C LYS A 15 11.13 4.30 47.13
N LYS A 16 10.32 3.65 47.97
CA LYS A 16 9.58 2.45 47.60
C LYS A 16 8.48 2.76 46.57
N HIS A 17 7.84 3.92 46.67
CA HIS A 17 6.86 4.39 45.71
C HIS A 17 7.52 4.77 44.36
N LEU A 18 8.67 5.45 44.40
CA LEU A 18 9.47 5.77 43.23
C LEU A 18 10.01 4.51 42.54
N SER A 19 10.52 3.52 43.28
CA SER A 19 11.02 2.27 42.71
C SER A 19 9.90 1.44 42.13
N GLY A 20 8.69 1.46 42.71
CA GLY A 20 7.50 0.84 42.13
C GLY A 20 7.07 1.55 40.86
N TYR A 21 7.06 2.89 40.84
CA TYR A 21 6.70 3.68 39.68
C TYR A 21 7.75 3.56 38.53
N GLU A 22 9.03 3.49 38.88
CA GLU A 22 10.11 3.25 37.93
C GLU A 22 10.00 1.84 37.31
N ALA A 23 9.71 0.81 38.13
CA ALA A 23 9.53 -0.56 37.64
C ALA A 23 8.27 -0.72 36.78
N GLU A 24 7.16 -0.04 37.13
CA GLU A 24 5.92 -0.05 36.32
C GLU A 24 6.07 0.68 34.99
N ASN A 25 7.03 1.59 34.84
CA ASN A 25 7.30 2.35 33.63
C ASN A 25 8.58 1.92 32.91
N ASP A 26 9.31 0.93 33.45
CA ASP A 26 10.48 0.37 32.78
C ASP A 26 10.04 -0.49 31.60
N TRP A 27 10.50 -0.08 30.40
CA TRP A 27 10.16 -0.77 29.16
C TRP A 27 10.50 -2.25 29.17
N GLU A 28 11.65 -2.61 29.72
CA GLU A 28 12.11 -4.00 29.76
C GLU A 28 11.24 -4.87 30.66
N SER A 29 10.56 -4.29 31.66
CA SER A 29 9.63 -4.97 32.56
C SER A 29 8.21 -5.14 31.97
N ILE A 30 7.76 -4.20 31.12
CA ILE A 30 6.39 -4.19 30.58
C ILE A 30 6.28 -4.68 29.14
N ALA A 31 7.38 -4.66 28.40
CA ALA A 31 7.42 -5.13 27.02
C ALA A 31 7.21 -6.64 26.92
N ARG A 32 6.53 -7.05 25.88
CA ARG A 32 6.52 -8.45 25.52
C ARG A 32 7.89 -8.88 24.95
N PRO A 33 8.30 -10.16 25.05
CA PRO A 33 9.60 -10.62 24.54
C PRO A 33 9.83 -10.20 23.07
N GLU A 34 8.79 -10.22 22.24
CA GLU A 34 8.87 -9.85 20.82
C GLU A 34 9.09 -8.36 20.58
N GLN A 35 8.94 -7.53 21.60
CA GLN A 35 9.15 -6.08 21.53
C GLN A 35 10.52 -5.66 22.08
N LEU A 36 11.25 -6.58 22.70
CA LEU A 36 12.59 -6.30 23.18
C LEU A 36 13.59 -6.29 22.04
N MET A 37 14.58 -5.39 22.13
CA MET A 37 15.62 -5.31 21.10
C MET A 37 16.42 -6.62 21.07
N PRO A 38 16.65 -7.20 19.86
CA PRO A 38 17.36 -8.46 19.75
C PRO A 38 18.76 -8.39 20.34
N GLU A 39 19.20 -9.50 20.94
CA GLU A 39 20.57 -9.69 21.39
C GLU A 39 21.47 -10.16 20.23
N GLY A 40 22.79 -10.07 20.42
CA GLY A 40 23.79 -10.53 19.46
C GLY A 40 24.08 -9.56 18.33
N ASP A 41 24.68 -10.09 17.27
CA ASP A 41 25.05 -9.29 16.09
C ASP A 41 23.98 -9.36 15.01
N TRP A 42 23.42 -8.21 14.67
CA TRP A 42 22.44 -8.03 13.60
C TRP A 42 22.65 -6.66 12.93
N PHE A 43 22.42 -6.57 11.66
CA PHE A 43 22.42 -5.31 10.92
C PHE A 43 21.06 -4.64 10.96
N GLY A 44 20.00 -5.40 10.71
CA GLY A 44 18.63 -4.92 10.67
C GLY A 44 17.68 -5.66 11.61
N TRP A 45 16.71 -4.94 12.14
CA TRP A 45 15.59 -5.51 12.89
C TRP A 45 14.29 -5.21 12.19
N LEU A 46 13.68 -6.24 11.57
CA LEU A 46 12.40 -6.16 10.90
C LEU A 46 11.28 -6.60 11.85
N ILE A 47 10.46 -5.65 12.27
CA ILE A 47 9.28 -5.86 13.11
C ILE A 47 8.05 -5.86 12.22
N MET A 48 7.62 -7.05 11.81
CA MET A 48 6.50 -7.26 10.93
C MET A 48 5.31 -7.80 11.71
N ALA A 49 4.27 -6.97 11.93
CA ALA A 49 3.19 -7.33 12.84
C ALA A 49 1.87 -6.66 12.46
N GLY A 50 0.76 -7.23 12.98
CA GLY A 50 -0.59 -6.71 12.79
C GLY A 50 -0.78 -5.31 13.37
N ARG A 51 -1.90 -4.66 13.03
CA ARG A 51 -2.29 -3.35 13.58
C ARG A 51 -2.55 -3.46 15.09
N GLY A 52 -2.13 -2.43 15.83
CA GLY A 52 -2.30 -2.43 17.30
C GLY A 52 -1.33 -3.36 18.04
N PHE A 53 -0.40 -4.04 17.39
CA PHE A 53 0.66 -4.81 18.05
C PHE A 53 1.57 -3.96 18.93
N GLY A 54 1.74 -2.66 18.63
CA GLY A 54 2.65 -1.77 19.33
C GLY A 54 3.98 -1.54 18.58
N LYS A 55 4.00 -1.71 17.26
CA LYS A 55 5.19 -1.53 16.38
C LYS A 55 5.89 -0.19 16.62
N THR A 56 5.14 0.92 16.54
CA THR A 56 5.68 2.28 16.72
C THR A 56 6.26 2.45 18.14
N ARG A 57 5.59 1.93 19.16
CA ARG A 57 6.12 1.94 20.55
C ARG A 57 7.43 1.19 20.66
N THR A 58 7.53 0.03 20.02
CA THR A 58 8.75 -0.78 19.97
C THR A 58 9.88 -0.03 19.27
N GLY A 59 9.63 0.59 18.11
CA GLY A 59 10.61 1.41 17.40
C GLY A 59 11.07 2.61 18.22
N SER A 60 10.16 3.33 18.86
CA SER A 60 10.49 4.48 19.71
C SER A 60 11.36 4.09 20.91
N GLN A 61 11.06 2.98 21.56
CA GLN A 61 11.84 2.47 22.69
C GLN A 61 13.24 2.00 22.27
N ALA A 62 13.33 1.37 21.09
CA ALA A 62 14.62 0.98 20.54
C ALA A 62 15.49 2.21 20.23
N ILE A 63 14.91 3.25 19.61
CA ILE A 63 15.62 4.52 19.35
C ILE A 63 16.02 5.20 20.67
N LYS A 64 15.15 5.22 21.68
CA LYS A 64 15.49 5.73 23.02
C LYS A 64 16.72 5.00 23.56
N LYS A 65 16.71 3.66 23.58
CA LYS A 65 17.82 2.84 24.10
C LYS A 65 19.11 3.14 23.33
N MET A 66 19.06 3.19 21.99
CA MET A 66 20.21 3.47 21.14
C MET A 66 20.77 4.90 21.33
N ALA A 67 19.90 5.90 21.34
CA ALA A 67 20.34 7.29 21.53
C ALA A 67 20.93 7.52 22.92
N MET A 68 20.36 6.92 23.97
CA MET A 68 20.82 7.09 25.35
C MET A 68 22.08 6.27 25.65
N SER A 69 22.38 5.20 24.94
CA SER A 69 23.65 4.45 25.11
C SER A 69 24.88 5.30 24.81
N GLY A 70 24.74 6.31 23.95
CA GLY A 70 25.84 7.13 23.50
C GLY A 70 26.62 6.55 22.31
N ASP A 71 26.33 5.34 21.86
CA ASP A 71 26.97 4.69 20.71
C ASP A 71 26.43 5.20 19.38
N TYR A 72 25.16 5.63 19.36
CA TYR A 72 24.48 6.17 18.17
C TYR A 72 24.23 7.67 18.34
N LYS A 73 24.85 8.46 17.46
CA LYS A 73 24.85 9.93 17.53
C LYS A 73 24.02 10.59 16.44
N ARG A 74 23.89 9.95 15.30
CA ARG A 74 23.23 10.50 14.12
C ARG A 74 22.17 9.53 13.60
N ILE A 75 20.93 9.77 14.01
CA ILE A 75 19.80 8.87 13.78
C ILE A 75 18.91 9.43 12.66
N CYS A 76 18.46 8.59 11.75
CA CYS A 76 17.46 8.92 10.76
C CYS A 76 16.10 8.34 11.20
N LEU A 77 15.06 9.16 11.16
CA LEU A 77 13.67 8.74 11.32
C LEU A 77 12.95 8.97 10.00
N ILE A 78 12.30 7.96 9.46
CA ILE A 78 11.61 8.09 8.19
C ILE A 78 10.26 7.37 8.21
N GLY A 79 9.20 8.12 7.95
CA GLY A 79 7.84 7.65 7.70
C GLY A 79 7.44 7.86 6.26
N GLU A 80 6.25 7.45 5.86
CA GLU A 80 5.74 7.62 4.50
C GLU A 80 5.76 9.09 4.08
N THR A 81 5.18 9.97 4.92
CA THR A 81 5.20 11.42 4.74
C THR A 81 5.92 12.09 5.91
N TYR A 82 6.35 13.33 5.68
CA TYR A 82 6.96 14.12 6.74
C TYR A 82 6.01 14.37 7.93
N ASP A 83 4.74 14.62 7.65
CA ASP A 83 3.73 14.81 8.71
C ASP A 83 3.49 13.54 9.52
N GLN A 84 3.52 12.36 8.90
CA GLN A 84 3.44 11.08 9.62
C GLN A 84 4.68 10.84 10.47
N THR A 85 5.88 11.11 9.93
CA THR A 85 7.12 11.02 10.74
C THR A 85 7.02 11.88 11.99
N ARG A 86 6.55 13.13 11.86
CA ARG A 86 6.36 14.03 12.98
C ARG A 86 5.25 13.58 13.93
N SER A 87 4.04 13.41 13.42
CA SER A 87 2.84 13.19 14.24
C SER A 87 2.75 11.81 14.85
N ILE A 88 3.42 10.80 14.26
CA ILE A 88 3.38 9.41 14.75
C ILE A 88 4.69 9.06 15.46
N MET A 89 5.84 9.21 14.78
CA MET A 89 7.13 8.74 15.33
C MET A 89 7.71 9.68 16.38
N VAL A 90 7.45 11.00 16.29
CA VAL A 90 8.00 11.99 17.23
C VAL A 90 7.00 12.36 18.31
N GLU A 91 5.87 12.97 17.95
CA GLU A 91 4.90 13.59 18.86
C GLU A 91 3.75 12.66 19.26
N GLY A 92 3.53 11.54 18.54
CA GLY A 92 2.43 10.61 18.77
C GLY A 92 2.49 9.95 20.15
N GLU A 93 1.38 9.37 20.61
CA GLU A 93 1.24 8.70 21.92
C GLU A 93 2.34 7.64 22.15
N SER A 94 2.70 6.91 21.12
CA SER A 94 3.80 5.93 21.11
C SER A 94 5.11 6.50 20.55
N GLY A 95 5.17 7.82 20.29
CA GLY A 95 6.32 8.48 19.67
C GLY A 95 7.48 8.72 20.63
N ILE A 96 8.61 9.14 20.06
CA ILE A 96 9.88 9.29 20.80
C ILE A 96 9.73 10.23 22.00
N LEU A 97 9.03 11.35 21.87
CA LEU A 97 8.87 12.29 22.98
C LEU A 97 8.07 11.69 24.16
N ASN A 98 7.09 10.84 23.88
CA ASN A 98 6.21 10.25 24.87
C ASN A 98 6.77 8.96 25.52
N VAL A 99 7.83 8.38 24.97
CA VAL A 99 8.56 7.28 25.61
C VAL A 99 9.69 7.78 26.57
N HIS A 100 9.97 9.08 26.54
CA HIS A 100 10.94 9.73 27.45
C HIS A 100 10.22 10.39 28.61
N SER A 101 10.87 10.39 29.76
CA SER A 101 10.48 11.22 30.87
C SER A 101 10.96 12.67 30.66
N LYS A 102 10.35 13.62 31.37
CA LYS A 102 10.85 15.02 31.38
C LYS A 102 12.29 15.13 31.83
N ALA A 103 12.72 14.23 32.74
CA ALA A 103 14.07 14.18 33.27
C ALA A 103 15.12 13.78 32.22
N ASP A 104 14.72 13.05 31.15
CA ASP A 104 15.65 12.67 30.10
C ASP A 104 16.09 13.88 29.25
N GLY A 105 15.45 15.04 29.37
CA GLY A 105 15.90 16.31 28.80
C GLY A 105 15.87 16.36 27.26
N VAL A 106 15.13 15.47 26.62
CA VAL A 106 15.01 15.37 25.16
C VAL A 106 14.22 16.56 24.60
N LYS A 107 14.72 17.18 23.54
CA LYS A 107 14.11 18.33 22.90
C LYS A 107 13.84 18.08 21.43
N TYR A 108 12.70 18.53 20.93
CA TYR A 108 12.35 18.51 19.51
C TYR A 108 12.34 19.93 18.94
N TYR A 109 13.16 20.16 17.94
CA TYR A 109 13.24 21.42 17.19
C TYR A 109 12.50 21.26 15.86
N ARG A 110 11.26 21.76 15.83
CA ARG A 110 10.36 21.61 14.66
C ARG A 110 10.93 22.24 13.39
N SER A 111 11.54 23.42 13.50
CA SER A 111 12.14 24.12 12.34
C SER A 111 13.26 23.31 11.67
N ASN A 112 14.02 22.58 12.47
CA ASN A 112 15.14 21.76 12.00
C ASN A 112 14.75 20.31 11.77
N ARG A 113 13.49 19.93 12.08
CA ARG A 113 13.00 18.55 12.01
C ARG A 113 13.85 17.58 12.82
N GLN A 114 14.36 18.01 13.98
CA GLN A 114 15.40 17.30 14.70
C GLN A 114 15.05 17.13 16.18
N ILE A 115 15.24 15.91 16.69
CA ILE A 115 15.25 15.59 18.12
C ILE A 115 16.70 15.61 18.58
N VAL A 116 16.94 16.16 19.78
CA VAL A 116 18.28 16.23 20.38
C VAL A 116 18.22 15.71 21.81
N TRP A 117 19.17 14.85 22.17
CA TRP A 117 19.38 14.31 23.51
C TRP A 117 20.51 15.08 24.21
N PRO A 118 20.50 15.16 25.56
CA PRO A 118 21.54 15.86 26.32
C PRO A 118 22.96 15.32 26.11
N ASN A 119 23.11 14.04 25.75
CA ASN A 119 24.37 13.38 25.43
C ASN A 119 24.95 13.71 24.05
N GLY A 120 24.28 14.60 23.30
CA GLY A 120 24.67 15.02 21.95
C GLY A 120 24.20 14.11 20.82
N ALA A 121 23.44 13.05 21.10
CA ALA A 121 22.76 12.30 20.07
C ALA A 121 21.65 13.15 19.42
N SER A 122 21.40 12.95 18.16
CA SER A 122 20.35 13.65 17.42
C SER A 122 19.66 12.74 16.42
N ALA A 123 18.34 12.92 16.23
CA ALA A 123 17.57 12.23 15.22
C ALA A 123 16.90 13.23 14.28
N THR A 124 17.08 13.05 12.97
CA THR A 124 16.51 13.92 11.93
C THR A 124 15.39 13.19 11.21
N CYS A 125 14.27 13.91 11.00
CA CYS A 125 13.08 13.36 10.35
C CYS A 125 13.11 13.55 8.83
N PHE A 126 12.75 12.49 8.10
CA PHE A 126 12.66 12.44 6.65
C PHE A 126 11.31 11.88 6.21
N SER A 127 11.06 11.91 4.91
CA SER A 127 9.88 11.37 4.24
C SER A 127 10.28 10.35 3.18
N GLY A 128 9.59 9.23 3.12
CA GLY A 128 9.75 8.25 2.04
C GLY A 128 9.27 8.74 0.68
N GLN A 129 8.41 9.78 0.64
CA GLN A 129 8.04 10.44 -0.61
C GLN A 129 9.18 11.27 -1.20
N ASP A 130 10.02 11.86 -0.34
CA ASP A 130 11.19 12.65 -0.72
C ASP A 130 12.49 11.89 -0.42
N PHE A 131 12.65 10.72 -1.04
CA PHE A 131 13.84 9.89 -0.84
C PHE A 131 15.13 10.55 -1.35
N GLU A 132 15.06 11.54 -2.25
CA GLU A 132 16.21 12.30 -2.73
C GLU A 132 16.83 13.16 -1.62
N ALA A 133 16.06 13.62 -0.64
CA ALA A 133 16.58 14.35 0.54
C ALA A 133 17.54 13.51 1.41
N LEU A 134 17.57 12.19 1.20
CA LEU A 134 18.54 11.29 1.84
C LEU A 134 19.93 11.36 1.18
N ARG A 135 20.07 12.00 0.02
CA ARG A 135 21.39 12.21 -0.60
C ARG A 135 22.18 13.26 0.15
N GLY A 136 23.30 12.86 0.74
CA GLY A 136 24.24 13.73 1.48
C GLY A 136 24.32 13.46 2.96
N PRO A 137 23.22 13.39 3.73
CA PRO A 137 23.28 13.04 5.15
C PRO A 137 23.96 11.68 5.38
N GLN A 138 24.47 11.49 6.62
CA GLN A 138 25.08 10.23 7.05
C GLN A 138 24.60 9.88 8.45
N PHE A 139 24.27 8.60 8.66
CA PHE A 139 23.68 8.09 9.88
C PHE A 139 24.40 6.84 10.39
N ASP A 140 24.32 6.62 11.70
CA ASP A 140 24.74 5.40 12.37
C ASP A 140 23.55 4.51 12.77
N CYS A 141 22.34 5.09 12.82
CA CYS A 141 21.10 4.37 13.05
C CYS A 141 19.98 4.93 12.19
N VAL A 142 19.09 4.04 11.73
CA VAL A 142 17.88 4.40 10.97
C VAL A 142 16.68 3.68 11.58
N TRP A 143 15.55 4.39 11.71
CA TRP A 143 14.26 3.78 11.96
C TRP A 143 13.27 4.16 10.84
N VAL A 144 12.76 3.15 10.16
CA VAL A 144 11.73 3.26 9.11
C VAL A 144 10.41 2.78 9.68
N ASP A 145 9.39 3.63 9.72
CA ASP A 145 8.04 3.24 10.16
C ASP A 145 7.10 3.03 8.96
N GLU A 146 6.47 1.84 8.92
CA GLU A 146 5.52 1.40 7.89
C GLU A 146 6.11 1.34 6.47
N LEU A 147 7.34 0.81 6.30
CA LEU A 147 8.02 0.69 5.00
C LEU A 147 7.14 0.10 3.90
N ALA A 148 6.31 -0.89 4.21
CA ALA A 148 5.43 -1.51 3.22
C ALA A 148 4.37 -0.57 2.64
N LYS A 149 4.14 0.61 3.25
CA LYS A 149 3.24 1.63 2.69
C LYS A 149 3.91 2.54 1.68
N PHE A 150 5.24 2.70 1.74
CA PHE A 150 5.93 3.68 0.90
C PHE A 150 5.74 3.35 -0.58
N GLU A 151 5.34 4.33 -1.36
CA GLU A 151 5.22 4.21 -2.82
C GLU A 151 6.57 3.86 -3.46
N ASN A 152 7.63 4.58 -3.07
CA ASN A 152 8.98 4.38 -3.54
C ASN A 152 9.85 3.60 -2.54
N ALA A 153 9.35 2.47 -2.01
CA ALA A 153 10.01 1.73 -0.94
C ALA A 153 11.43 1.25 -1.33
N GLU A 154 11.61 0.73 -2.53
CA GLU A 154 12.90 0.26 -3.05
C GLU A 154 13.90 1.41 -3.22
N LYS A 155 13.47 2.52 -3.83
CA LYS A 155 14.33 3.72 -4.00
C LYS A 155 14.71 4.32 -2.66
N THR A 156 13.77 4.39 -1.73
CA THR A 156 14.05 4.86 -0.35
C THR A 156 15.06 3.94 0.33
N TRP A 157 14.88 2.64 0.20
CA TRP A 157 15.80 1.63 0.74
C TRP A 157 17.23 1.81 0.21
N ASP A 158 17.39 1.97 -1.10
CA ASP A 158 18.71 2.17 -1.71
C ASP A 158 19.41 3.42 -1.17
N GLN A 159 18.70 4.55 -1.06
CA GLN A 159 19.26 5.76 -0.48
C GLN A 159 19.64 5.59 1.00
N LEU A 160 18.81 4.89 1.79
CA LEU A 160 19.10 4.60 3.19
C LEU A 160 20.38 3.76 3.35
N MET A 161 20.61 2.77 2.48
CA MET A 161 21.84 1.96 2.52
C MET A 161 23.09 2.80 2.25
N PHE A 162 23.00 3.81 1.38
CA PHE A 162 24.12 4.74 1.15
C PHE A 162 24.32 5.72 2.31
N CYS A 163 23.28 6.09 3.03
CA CYS A 163 23.36 7.00 4.18
C CYS A 163 23.84 6.33 5.46
N LEU A 164 23.54 5.05 5.66
CA LEU A 164 23.80 4.28 6.87
C LEU A 164 25.25 3.77 6.88
N ARG A 165 26.19 4.69 7.10
CA ARG A 165 27.63 4.45 6.95
C ARG A 165 28.50 5.04 8.07
N LEU A 166 27.90 5.51 9.16
CA LEU A 166 28.62 6.01 10.35
C LEU A 166 28.68 4.96 11.43
N GLY A 167 29.56 5.21 12.41
CA GLY A 167 29.73 4.34 13.57
C GLY A 167 30.47 3.03 13.24
N LYS A 168 30.67 2.20 14.26
CA LYS A 168 31.35 0.90 14.14
C LYS A 168 30.40 -0.21 13.70
N ALA A 169 29.12 -0.09 14.06
CA ALA A 169 28.08 -1.08 13.79
C ALA A 169 26.76 -0.35 13.47
N PRO A 170 26.60 0.18 12.26
CA PRO A 170 25.37 0.85 11.87
C PRO A 170 24.18 -0.11 11.94
N LYS A 171 23.01 0.39 12.38
CA LYS A 171 21.79 -0.41 12.59
C LYS A 171 20.60 0.19 11.88
N ILE A 172 19.71 -0.67 11.41
CA ILE A 172 18.41 -0.26 10.88
C ILE A 172 17.27 -1.00 11.55
N ILE A 173 16.25 -0.27 11.97
CA ILE A 173 15.01 -0.80 12.54
C ILE A 173 13.90 -0.51 11.53
N ILE A 174 13.10 -1.49 11.21
CA ILE A 174 11.98 -1.38 10.29
C ILE A 174 10.73 -1.90 11.00
N THR A 175 9.75 -1.04 11.13
CA THR A 175 8.42 -1.40 11.63
C THR A 175 7.45 -1.38 10.47
N THR A 176 6.66 -2.44 10.29
CA THR A 176 5.66 -2.47 9.20
C THR A 176 4.54 -3.46 9.46
N THR A 177 3.35 -3.13 9.00
CA THR A 177 2.32 -4.13 8.72
C THR A 177 2.69 -4.80 7.40
N PRO A 178 2.70 -6.14 7.30
CA PRO A 178 3.12 -6.81 6.09
C PRO A 178 2.23 -6.44 4.90
N ARG A 179 2.85 -6.19 3.77
CA ARG A 179 2.20 -6.06 2.45
C ARG A 179 3.04 -6.82 1.44
N PRO A 180 2.41 -7.40 0.40
CA PRO A 180 3.11 -8.20 -0.61
C PRO A 180 3.93 -7.31 -1.56
N LYS A 181 4.95 -6.63 -1.03
CA LYS A 181 5.94 -5.86 -1.80
C LYS A 181 7.25 -6.61 -1.86
N LYS A 182 7.93 -6.56 -3.01
CA LYS A 182 9.20 -7.25 -3.26
C LYS A 182 10.22 -6.96 -2.16
N ILE A 183 10.38 -5.69 -1.77
CA ILE A 183 11.32 -5.29 -0.71
C ILE A 183 11.08 -6.04 0.60
N ILE A 184 9.82 -6.29 0.99
CA ILE A 184 9.51 -6.98 2.24
C ILE A 184 9.93 -8.45 2.18
N TYR A 185 9.71 -9.13 1.03
CA TYR A 185 10.17 -10.52 0.84
C TYR A 185 11.70 -10.60 0.83
N ASP A 186 12.36 -9.62 0.22
CA ASP A 186 13.82 -9.57 0.16
C ASP A 186 14.40 -9.37 1.58
N LEU A 187 13.82 -8.48 2.39
CA LEU A 187 14.23 -8.23 3.77
C LEU A 187 14.01 -9.44 4.69
N VAL A 188 12.89 -10.14 4.54
CA VAL A 188 12.60 -11.37 5.32
C VAL A 188 13.63 -12.47 5.06
N LYS A 189 14.21 -12.52 3.86
CA LYS A 189 15.22 -13.52 3.46
C LYS A 189 16.65 -13.19 3.93
N ARG A 190 16.90 -11.97 4.40
CA ARG A 190 18.24 -11.52 4.80
C ARG A 190 18.69 -12.20 6.09
N LYS A 191 19.89 -12.78 6.09
CA LYS A 191 20.47 -13.48 7.24
C LYS A 191 21.00 -12.54 8.32
N ASP A 192 21.33 -11.29 7.96
CA ASP A 192 21.80 -10.24 8.83
C ASP A 192 20.65 -9.42 9.45
N PHE A 193 19.40 -9.86 9.21
CA PHE A 193 18.20 -9.29 9.80
C PHE A 193 17.61 -10.21 10.87
N HIS A 194 17.30 -9.62 12.02
CA HIS A 194 16.41 -10.24 13.01
C HIS A 194 14.96 -9.97 12.60
N LEU A 195 14.16 -11.03 12.44
CA LEU A 195 12.74 -10.93 12.10
C LEU A 195 11.90 -11.16 13.36
N THR A 196 11.13 -10.13 13.74
CA THR A 196 10.07 -10.26 14.74
C THR A 196 8.72 -10.29 14.05
N LYS A 197 7.90 -11.28 14.38
CA LYS A 197 6.49 -11.38 13.96
C LYS A 197 5.58 -11.22 15.16
N GLY A 198 4.37 -10.66 14.93
CA GLY A 198 3.40 -10.55 16.00
C GLY A 198 2.00 -10.20 15.51
N SER A 199 1.00 -10.74 16.21
CA SER A 199 -0.40 -10.46 15.91
C SER A 199 -0.96 -9.30 16.73
N THR A 200 -2.03 -8.68 16.25
CA THR A 200 -2.85 -7.73 17.02
C THR A 200 -3.29 -8.33 18.35
N LEU A 201 -3.64 -9.63 18.35
CA LEU A 201 -4.15 -10.31 19.54
C LEU A 201 -3.10 -10.49 20.64
N ALA A 202 -1.83 -10.52 20.29
CA ALA A 202 -0.72 -10.53 21.28
C ALA A 202 -0.75 -9.28 22.19
N ASN A 203 -1.35 -8.17 21.70
CA ASN A 203 -1.51 -6.94 22.48
C ASN A 203 -2.95 -6.73 23.02
N SER A 204 -3.77 -7.76 23.07
CA SER A 204 -5.18 -7.66 23.45
C SER A 204 -5.44 -7.02 24.80
N LYS A 205 -4.49 -7.13 25.76
CA LYS A 205 -4.59 -6.50 27.08
C LYS A 205 -4.64 -4.96 27.02
N ASN A 206 -4.02 -4.36 26.00
CA ASN A 206 -3.92 -2.91 25.81
C ASN A 206 -4.90 -2.38 24.73
N LEU A 207 -5.78 -3.24 24.21
CA LEU A 207 -6.76 -2.88 23.19
C LEU A 207 -8.20 -3.00 23.76
N SER A 208 -9.13 -2.19 23.26
CA SER A 208 -10.50 -2.26 23.72
C SER A 208 -11.14 -3.62 23.37
N LYS A 209 -11.99 -4.12 24.27
CA LYS A 209 -12.68 -5.39 24.05
C LYS A 209 -13.58 -5.36 22.82
N ASP A 210 -14.22 -4.21 22.59
CA ASP A 210 -15.12 -4.03 21.43
C ASP A 210 -14.33 -4.05 20.11
N PHE A 211 -13.15 -3.42 20.07
CA PHE A 211 -12.26 -3.50 18.92
C PHE A 211 -11.84 -4.95 18.64
N ILE A 212 -11.42 -5.69 19.66
CA ILE A 212 -11.03 -7.10 19.52
C ILE A 212 -12.19 -7.95 19.01
N LYS A 213 -13.40 -7.72 19.54
CA LYS A 213 -14.61 -8.43 19.10
C LYS A 213 -14.89 -8.14 17.63
N MET A 214 -14.93 -6.86 17.26
CA MET A 214 -15.21 -6.41 15.89
C MET A 214 -14.23 -7.02 14.88
N ILE A 215 -12.91 -6.94 15.14
CA ILE A 215 -11.92 -7.46 14.20
C ILE A 215 -12.00 -8.98 14.03
N LYS A 216 -12.34 -9.72 15.11
CA LYS A 216 -12.55 -11.17 15.03
C LYS A 216 -13.77 -11.49 14.20
N GLU A 217 -14.91 -10.84 14.44
CA GLU A 217 -16.16 -11.11 13.74
C GLU A 217 -16.07 -10.78 12.24
N GLN A 218 -15.39 -9.68 11.87
CA GLN A 218 -15.36 -9.21 10.48
C GLN A 218 -14.23 -9.79 9.64
N TYR A 219 -13.06 -10.06 10.24
CA TYR A 219 -11.85 -10.35 9.48
C TYR A 219 -11.19 -11.70 9.78
N GLN A 220 -11.67 -12.43 10.81
CA GLN A 220 -11.14 -13.76 11.12
C GLN A 220 -11.26 -14.68 9.89
N ASN A 221 -10.17 -15.38 9.56
CA ASN A 221 -10.07 -16.26 8.39
C ASN A 221 -10.13 -15.58 7.00
N THR A 222 -10.07 -14.25 6.94
CA THR A 222 -9.93 -13.53 5.67
C THR A 222 -8.46 -13.27 5.31
N LYS A 223 -8.15 -13.05 4.03
CA LYS A 223 -6.80 -12.62 3.61
C LYS A 223 -6.39 -11.33 4.32
N LEU A 224 -7.30 -10.36 4.40
CA LEU A 224 -7.08 -9.10 5.09
C LEU A 224 -6.80 -9.32 6.59
N GLY A 225 -7.52 -10.24 7.24
CA GLY A 225 -7.29 -10.59 8.64
C GLY A 225 -5.92 -11.22 8.87
N LYS A 226 -5.47 -12.12 8.00
CA LYS A 226 -4.12 -12.69 8.06
C LYS A 226 -3.05 -11.59 7.98
N GLN A 227 -3.20 -10.66 7.06
CA GLN A 227 -2.25 -9.55 6.89
C GLN A 227 -2.33 -8.52 8.03
N GLU A 228 -3.51 -7.96 8.31
CA GLU A 228 -3.68 -6.80 9.20
C GLU A 228 -3.77 -7.19 10.69
N ILE A 229 -4.24 -8.42 11.01
CA ILE A 229 -4.42 -8.89 12.38
C ILE A 229 -3.33 -9.88 12.78
N GLU A 230 -3.07 -10.90 11.97
CA GLU A 230 -2.07 -11.93 12.29
C GLU A 230 -0.65 -11.46 11.99
N GLY A 231 -0.50 -10.46 11.12
CA GLY A 231 0.81 -9.93 10.71
C GLY A 231 1.55 -10.87 9.77
N ASP A 232 0.80 -11.71 9.05
CA ASP A 232 1.38 -12.65 8.10
C ASP A 232 1.66 -11.98 6.75
N LEU A 233 2.85 -12.22 6.22
CA LEU A 233 3.19 -11.87 4.87
C LEU A 233 2.58 -12.94 3.94
N LEU A 234 1.51 -12.56 3.25
CA LEU A 234 0.90 -13.42 2.25
C LEU A 234 1.90 -13.73 1.15
N SER A 235 1.86 -14.91 0.54
CA SER A 235 2.70 -15.19 -0.62
C SER A 235 2.33 -14.24 -1.77
N LEU A 236 3.26 -13.96 -2.68
CA LEU A 236 2.95 -13.19 -3.88
C LEU A 236 1.82 -13.86 -4.67
N ASP A 237 1.84 -15.19 -4.75
CA ASP A 237 0.80 -15.98 -5.39
C ASP A 237 -0.54 -15.88 -4.66
N ASP A 238 -0.55 -15.87 -3.31
CA ASP A 238 -1.77 -15.71 -2.51
C ASP A 238 -2.35 -14.29 -2.55
N SER A 239 -1.51 -13.29 -2.81
CA SER A 239 -1.92 -11.88 -2.91
C SER A 239 -2.37 -11.51 -4.32
N ALA A 240 -1.99 -12.27 -5.33
CA ALA A 240 -2.37 -12.02 -6.70
C ALA A 240 -3.89 -12.06 -6.88
N ILE A 241 -4.44 -11.04 -7.55
CA ILE A 241 -5.85 -10.99 -7.89
C ILE A 241 -6.16 -12.06 -8.93
N TRP A 242 -5.21 -12.29 -9.87
CA TRP A 242 -5.26 -13.31 -10.91
C TRP A 242 -4.05 -14.23 -10.86
N GLN A 243 -4.27 -15.48 -11.26
CA GLN A 243 -3.24 -16.46 -11.58
C GLN A 243 -3.36 -16.85 -13.06
N TYR A 244 -2.30 -17.39 -13.66
CA TYR A 244 -2.36 -17.87 -15.06
C TYR A 244 -3.45 -18.91 -15.27
N SER A 245 -3.77 -19.70 -14.26
CA SER A 245 -4.87 -20.66 -14.28
C SER A 245 -6.26 -20.03 -14.39
N ASP A 246 -6.41 -18.72 -14.06
CA ASP A 246 -7.69 -18.02 -14.16
C ASP A 246 -8.03 -17.64 -15.60
N PHE A 247 -7.03 -17.48 -16.46
CA PHE A 247 -7.25 -17.15 -17.86
C PHE A 247 -7.84 -18.34 -18.63
N SER A 248 -8.78 -18.04 -19.49
CA SER A 248 -9.37 -18.97 -20.44
C SER A 248 -9.23 -18.37 -21.83
N TYR A 249 -8.81 -19.19 -22.78
CA TYR A 249 -8.56 -18.73 -24.15
C TYR A 249 -9.65 -19.20 -25.09
N VAL A 250 -9.86 -18.45 -26.15
CA VAL A 250 -10.69 -18.88 -27.29
C VAL A 250 -9.93 -20.03 -27.97
N ARG A 251 -10.58 -21.19 -28.09
CA ARG A 251 -9.96 -22.40 -28.65
C ARG A 251 -9.97 -22.43 -30.18
N GLU A 252 -11.00 -21.82 -30.75
CA GLU A 252 -11.20 -21.68 -32.20
C GLU A 252 -11.34 -20.21 -32.55
N ASP A 253 -10.99 -19.82 -33.76
CA ASP A 253 -11.15 -18.45 -34.21
C ASP A 253 -12.63 -18.05 -34.14
N LEU A 254 -12.89 -16.84 -33.64
CA LEU A 254 -14.23 -16.27 -33.61
C LEU A 254 -14.72 -16.08 -35.04
N THR A 255 -15.91 -16.62 -35.35
CA THR A 255 -16.50 -16.57 -36.68
C THR A 255 -17.20 -15.21 -36.91
N PRO A 256 -17.45 -14.82 -38.19
CA PRO A 256 -18.29 -13.65 -38.51
C PRO A 256 -19.68 -13.70 -37.85
N GLN A 257 -20.22 -14.90 -37.60
CA GLN A 257 -21.50 -15.08 -36.90
C GLN A 257 -21.37 -14.75 -35.40
N ASP A 258 -20.25 -15.09 -34.78
CA ASP A 258 -20.00 -14.71 -33.39
C ASP A 258 -19.91 -13.21 -33.25
N PHE A 259 -19.15 -12.54 -34.13
CA PHE A 259 -19.06 -11.08 -34.15
C PHE A 259 -20.41 -10.39 -34.38
N SER A 260 -21.30 -10.97 -35.22
CA SER A 260 -22.63 -10.39 -35.48
C SER A 260 -23.57 -10.44 -34.26
N LYS A 261 -23.33 -11.35 -33.32
CA LYS A 261 -24.13 -11.51 -32.10
C LYS A 261 -23.46 -10.83 -30.90
N MET A 262 -22.22 -10.41 -31.05
CA MET A 262 -21.41 -9.88 -29.98
C MET A 262 -21.70 -8.39 -29.76
N GLN A 263 -22.03 -8.03 -28.55
CA GLN A 263 -22.03 -6.64 -28.12
C GLN A 263 -20.57 -6.22 -27.87
N ILE A 264 -20.04 -5.32 -28.70
CA ILE A 264 -18.63 -4.94 -28.68
C ILE A 264 -18.48 -3.48 -28.22
N ILE A 265 -17.56 -3.23 -27.31
CA ILE A 265 -17.18 -1.90 -26.85
C ILE A 265 -15.67 -1.73 -26.83
N ILE A 266 -15.22 -0.49 -26.73
CA ILE A 266 -13.83 -0.13 -26.52
C ILE A 266 -13.74 0.69 -25.24
N ALA A 267 -12.76 0.40 -24.40
CA ALA A 267 -12.46 1.23 -23.24
C ALA A 267 -11.04 1.77 -23.33
N ALA A 268 -10.88 3.03 -22.99
CA ALA A 268 -9.61 3.72 -22.97
C ALA A 268 -9.34 4.32 -21.55
N ASP A 269 -8.12 4.12 -21.07
CA ASP A 269 -7.58 4.80 -19.90
C ASP A 269 -6.40 5.67 -20.34
N PRO A 270 -6.61 6.97 -20.57
CA PRO A 270 -5.59 7.84 -21.13
C PRO A 270 -4.56 8.25 -20.09
N ALA A 271 -3.26 8.17 -20.43
CA ALA A 271 -2.19 8.77 -19.65
C ALA A 271 -2.36 10.31 -19.57
N ILE A 272 -2.26 10.86 -18.36
CA ILE A 272 -2.48 12.30 -18.11
C ILE A 272 -1.29 13.16 -18.59
N THR A 273 -0.09 12.58 -18.75
CA THR A 273 1.14 13.30 -19.11
C THR A 273 1.83 12.68 -20.34
N SER A 274 2.33 13.53 -21.23
CA SER A 274 2.99 13.13 -22.50
C SER A 274 4.52 13.27 -22.48
N ASN A 275 5.19 13.07 -21.35
CA ASN A 275 6.65 13.10 -21.29
C ASN A 275 7.26 11.77 -21.74
N LYS A 276 8.53 11.76 -22.20
CA LYS A 276 9.23 10.58 -22.73
C LYS A 276 9.39 9.39 -21.75
N GLU A 277 9.01 9.57 -20.51
CA GLU A 277 8.93 8.55 -19.44
C GLU A 277 7.45 8.32 -19.02
N SER A 278 6.48 8.70 -19.89
CA SER A 278 5.06 8.70 -19.55
C SER A 278 4.47 7.31 -19.59
N ASP A 279 3.43 7.13 -18.75
CA ASP A 279 2.57 5.97 -18.68
C ASP A 279 1.95 5.64 -20.05
N GLU A 280 1.63 4.38 -20.28
CA GLU A 280 0.94 3.94 -21.49
C GLU A 280 -0.52 4.45 -21.48
N THR A 281 -1.11 4.66 -22.63
CA THR A 281 -2.57 4.77 -22.74
C THR A 281 -3.14 3.37 -22.90
N GLY A 282 -3.97 2.93 -21.96
CA GLY A 282 -4.68 1.67 -22.01
C GLY A 282 -5.80 1.73 -23.04
N ILE A 283 -5.87 0.80 -23.98
CA ILE A 283 -6.95 0.67 -24.97
C ILE A 283 -7.30 -0.79 -25.15
N ILE A 284 -8.50 -1.18 -24.71
CA ILE A 284 -8.97 -2.57 -24.76
C ILE A 284 -10.27 -2.65 -25.56
N VAL A 285 -10.32 -3.59 -26.50
CA VAL A 285 -11.54 -3.99 -27.19
C VAL A 285 -12.11 -5.22 -26.50
N ALA A 286 -13.34 -5.14 -26.04
CA ALA A 286 -14.02 -6.24 -25.39
C ALA A 286 -15.41 -6.47 -25.97
N GLY A 287 -15.85 -7.72 -25.91
CA GLY A 287 -17.15 -8.13 -26.41
C GLY A 287 -17.88 -9.05 -25.44
N LYS A 288 -19.19 -9.20 -25.64
CA LYS A 288 -20.05 -10.05 -24.86
C LYS A 288 -21.05 -10.80 -25.73
N ILE A 289 -21.19 -12.09 -25.52
CA ILE A 289 -22.24 -12.95 -26.05
C ILE A 289 -22.88 -13.66 -24.86
N ASP A 290 -24.18 -13.50 -24.71
CA ASP A 290 -24.93 -14.04 -23.57
C ASP A 290 -24.31 -13.64 -22.22
N ASP A 291 -23.81 -14.62 -21.45
CA ASP A 291 -23.15 -14.44 -20.15
C ASP A 291 -21.62 -14.59 -20.21
N LYS A 292 -21.03 -14.62 -21.41
CA LYS A 292 -19.59 -14.75 -21.65
C LYS A 292 -19.01 -13.46 -22.18
N TYR A 293 -17.84 -13.11 -21.68
CA TYR A 293 -17.08 -11.93 -22.05
C TYR A 293 -15.82 -12.33 -22.81
N TYR A 294 -15.39 -11.46 -23.71
CA TYR A 294 -14.22 -11.70 -24.56
C TYR A 294 -13.33 -10.46 -24.55
N ILE A 295 -12.04 -10.63 -24.27
CA ILE A 295 -11.04 -9.60 -24.57
C ILE A 295 -10.51 -9.87 -25.96
N LEU A 296 -10.79 -8.96 -26.89
CA LEU A 296 -10.57 -9.17 -28.33
C LEU A 296 -9.25 -8.58 -28.81
N GLU A 297 -8.86 -7.42 -28.31
CA GLU A 297 -7.60 -6.76 -28.68
C GLU A 297 -7.10 -5.86 -27.54
N ASP A 298 -5.79 -5.92 -27.30
CA ASP A 298 -5.04 -4.95 -26.51
C ASP A 298 -4.26 -4.04 -27.46
N ALA A 299 -4.76 -2.82 -27.64
CA ALA A 299 -4.18 -1.82 -28.52
C ALA A 299 -3.43 -0.72 -27.76
N SER A 300 -3.16 -0.96 -26.49
CA SER A 300 -2.49 -0.02 -25.58
C SER A 300 -1.05 0.30 -26.01
N GLY A 301 -0.58 1.47 -25.59
CA GLY A 301 0.80 1.89 -25.84
C GLY A 301 1.04 3.35 -25.50
N ILE A 302 2.29 3.78 -25.63
CA ILE A 302 2.70 5.18 -25.43
C ILE A 302 2.28 5.98 -26.65
N MET A 303 1.27 6.84 -26.51
CA MET A 303 0.70 7.61 -27.60
C MET A 303 0.33 9.02 -27.15
N LYS A 304 0.47 10.00 -28.07
CA LYS A 304 -0.08 11.34 -27.85
C LYS A 304 -1.60 11.33 -27.94
N PRO A 305 -2.30 12.31 -27.30
CA PRO A 305 -3.77 12.34 -27.26
C PRO A 305 -4.45 12.21 -28.61
N GLU A 306 -4.01 12.93 -29.60
CA GLU A 306 -4.58 12.87 -30.96
C GLU A 306 -4.47 11.51 -31.63
N PHE A 307 -3.40 10.77 -31.36
CA PHE A 307 -3.15 9.47 -31.98
C PHE A 307 -3.96 8.33 -31.33
N TRP A 308 -4.07 8.31 -29.99
CA TRP A 308 -4.85 7.27 -29.35
C TRP A 308 -6.35 7.42 -29.59
N ALA A 309 -6.86 8.67 -29.66
CA ALA A 309 -8.26 8.93 -30.00
C ALA A 309 -8.60 8.40 -31.41
N LYS A 310 -7.72 8.67 -32.38
CA LYS A 310 -7.87 8.17 -33.77
C LYS A 310 -7.77 6.64 -33.81
N LYS A 311 -6.86 6.04 -33.04
CA LYS A 311 -6.73 4.59 -32.95
C LYS A 311 -8.00 3.95 -32.40
N VAL A 312 -8.64 4.56 -31.40
CA VAL A 312 -9.94 4.07 -30.88
C VAL A 312 -11.02 4.16 -31.97
N GLU A 313 -11.06 5.24 -32.74
CA GLU A 313 -12.01 5.37 -33.87
C GLU A 313 -11.77 4.29 -34.95
N ASP A 314 -10.51 4.01 -35.30
CA ASP A 314 -10.18 2.96 -36.28
C ASP A 314 -10.60 1.58 -35.75
N LEU A 315 -10.39 1.27 -34.48
CA LEU A 315 -10.83 0.05 -33.81
C LEU A 315 -12.36 -0.01 -33.73
N PHE A 316 -13.03 1.10 -33.47
CA PHE A 316 -14.48 1.20 -33.40
C PHE A 316 -15.10 0.76 -34.73
N HIS A 317 -14.60 1.23 -35.86
CA HIS A 317 -15.04 0.84 -37.18
C HIS A 317 -14.64 -0.60 -37.54
N LYS A 318 -13.41 -1.02 -37.20
CA LYS A 318 -12.91 -2.38 -37.42
C LYS A 318 -13.79 -3.43 -36.77
N TYR A 319 -14.14 -3.22 -35.51
CA TYR A 319 -14.92 -4.18 -34.72
C TYR A 319 -16.43 -3.92 -34.77
N LYS A 320 -16.89 -2.84 -35.42
CA LYS A 320 -18.28 -2.36 -35.38
C LYS A 320 -18.79 -2.23 -33.96
N ALA A 321 -17.96 -1.60 -33.09
CA ALA A 321 -18.29 -1.42 -31.70
C ALA A 321 -19.54 -0.53 -31.52
N GLU A 322 -20.28 -0.72 -30.42
CA GLU A 322 -21.49 0.06 -30.12
C GLU A 322 -21.12 1.40 -29.46
N LYS A 323 -20.15 1.39 -28.56
CA LYS A 323 -19.70 2.57 -27.78
C LYS A 323 -18.21 2.52 -27.49
N ALA A 324 -17.62 3.70 -27.26
CA ALA A 324 -16.28 3.86 -26.71
C ALA A 324 -16.39 4.51 -25.31
N PHE A 325 -15.73 3.93 -24.32
CA PHE A 325 -15.68 4.41 -22.96
C PHE A 325 -14.31 5.01 -22.65
N VAL A 326 -14.28 6.10 -21.88
CA VAL A 326 -13.02 6.71 -21.46
C VAL A 326 -13.06 7.05 -19.97
N GLU A 327 -12.01 6.65 -19.23
CA GLU A 327 -11.86 7.08 -17.85
C GLU A 327 -11.58 8.59 -17.80
N VAL A 328 -12.35 9.32 -17.00
CA VAL A 328 -12.18 10.75 -16.81
C VAL A 328 -12.00 11.05 -15.33
N ASN A 329 -10.91 11.76 -15.03
CA ASN A 329 -10.60 12.30 -13.71
C ASN A 329 -11.05 13.78 -13.64
N GLN A 330 -10.46 14.58 -12.74
CA GLN A 330 -10.71 16.02 -12.67
C GLN A 330 -10.39 16.69 -14.02
N GLY A 331 -11.33 17.45 -14.57
CA GLY A 331 -11.19 18.06 -15.92
C GLY A 331 -11.75 17.24 -17.08
N GLY A 332 -12.50 16.19 -16.82
CA GLY A 332 -13.06 15.27 -17.83
C GLY A 332 -13.91 15.92 -18.93
N ASP A 333 -14.54 17.07 -18.68
CA ASP A 333 -15.33 17.78 -19.69
C ASP A 333 -14.47 18.29 -20.85
N VAL A 334 -13.23 18.69 -20.58
CA VAL A 334 -12.26 19.11 -21.60
C VAL A 334 -11.86 17.94 -22.48
N LEU A 335 -11.55 16.79 -21.86
CA LEU A 335 -11.21 15.56 -22.59
C LEU A 335 -12.36 15.09 -23.47
N MET A 336 -13.58 15.04 -22.93
CA MET A 336 -14.77 14.66 -23.70
C MET A 336 -15.05 15.60 -24.86
N THR A 337 -14.82 16.91 -24.70
CA THR A 337 -14.96 17.90 -25.77
C THR A 337 -13.93 17.64 -26.87
N MET A 338 -12.67 17.41 -26.49
CA MET A 338 -11.58 17.08 -27.43
C MET A 338 -11.90 15.82 -28.23
N LEU A 339 -12.34 14.73 -27.56
CA LEU A 339 -12.67 13.47 -28.21
C LEU A 339 -13.80 13.60 -29.21
N LYS A 340 -14.88 14.34 -28.86
CA LYS A 340 -16.02 14.60 -29.77
C LYS A 340 -15.63 15.48 -30.95
N GLN A 341 -14.58 16.31 -30.83
CA GLN A 341 -14.05 17.11 -31.95
C GLN A 341 -13.10 16.31 -32.83
N ALA A 342 -12.32 15.38 -32.23
CA ALA A 342 -11.29 14.61 -32.93
C ALA A 342 -11.83 13.37 -33.64
N THR A 343 -13.00 12.86 -33.25
CA THR A 343 -13.56 11.59 -33.75
C THR A 343 -15.08 11.67 -33.95
N ASN A 344 -15.61 10.78 -34.80
CA ASN A 344 -17.06 10.69 -35.11
C ASN A 344 -17.70 9.44 -34.51
N ILE A 345 -17.35 9.08 -33.26
CA ILE A 345 -17.86 7.89 -32.56
C ILE A 345 -18.56 8.28 -31.25
N PRO A 346 -19.50 7.45 -30.77
CA PRO A 346 -20.18 7.71 -29.48
C PRO A 346 -19.24 7.41 -28.31
N TRP A 347 -18.84 8.46 -27.60
CA TRP A 347 -18.05 8.40 -26.37
C TRP A 347 -18.93 8.50 -25.14
N GLU A 348 -18.62 7.67 -24.15
CA GLU A 348 -19.19 7.73 -22.81
C GLU A 348 -18.06 7.84 -21.76
N SER A 349 -18.25 8.73 -20.79
CA SER A 349 -17.25 8.91 -19.73
C SER A 349 -17.53 8.01 -18.54
N VAL A 350 -16.50 7.36 -18.02
CA VAL A 350 -16.55 6.61 -16.76
C VAL A 350 -15.68 7.27 -15.70
N ARG A 351 -16.09 7.19 -14.44
CA ARG A 351 -15.36 7.80 -13.32
C ARG A 351 -15.14 6.78 -12.21
N ALA A 352 -13.91 6.75 -11.71
CA ALA A 352 -13.56 5.92 -10.57
C ALA A 352 -14.21 6.43 -9.28
N LYS A 353 -15.07 5.62 -8.68
CA LYS A 353 -15.64 5.83 -7.33
C LYS A 353 -14.94 4.96 -6.29
N GLU A 354 -14.21 3.96 -6.71
CA GLU A 354 -13.54 2.95 -5.91
C GLU A 354 -12.04 2.93 -6.21
N SER A 355 -11.25 2.32 -5.33
CA SER A 355 -9.81 2.12 -5.58
C SER A 355 -9.58 1.18 -6.78
N LYS A 356 -8.44 1.31 -7.45
CA LYS A 356 -8.03 0.41 -8.56
C LYS A 356 -8.14 -1.06 -8.16
N ILE A 357 -7.67 -1.42 -6.98
CA ILE A 357 -7.72 -2.80 -6.45
C ILE A 357 -9.17 -3.28 -6.33
N ALA A 358 -10.07 -2.48 -5.75
CA ALA A 358 -11.47 -2.87 -5.60
C ALA A 358 -12.16 -3.07 -6.96
N ARG A 359 -11.85 -2.22 -7.95
CA ARG A 359 -12.34 -2.38 -9.32
C ARG A 359 -11.82 -3.67 -9.97
N ALA A 360 -10.53 -3.94 -9.82
CA ALA A 360 -9.87 -5.14 -10.33
C ALA A 360 -10.43 -6.42 -9.68
N GLU A 361 -10.62 -6.43 -8.36
CA GLU A 361 -11.24 -7.55 -7.64
C GLU A 361 -12.66 -7.84 -8.13
N SER A 362 -13.45 -6.82 -8.45
CA SER A 362 -14.82 -7.01 -8.93
C SER A 362 -14.90 -7.83 -10.21
N ILE A 363 -13.99 -7.60 -11.16
CA ILE A 363 -13.95 -8.37 -12.41
C ILE A 363 -13.21 -9.70 -12.27
N SER A 364 -12.34 -9.86 -11.27
CA SER A 364 -11.61 -11.12 -11.04
C SER A 364 -12.56 -12.30 -10.82
N VAL A 365 -13.72 -12.04 -10.25
CA VAL A 365 -14.78 -13.05 -10.04
C VAL A 365 -15.26 -13.65 -11.36
N LEU A 366 -15.33 -12.84 -12.44
CA LEU A 366 -15.70 -13.34 -13.78
C LEU A 366 -14.63 -14.30 -14.32
N TYR A 367 -13.35 -14.00 -14.10
CA TYR A 367 -12.24 -14.85 -14.50
C TYR A 367 -12.23 -16.18 -13.74
N LYS A 368 -12.39 -16.13 -12.40
CA LYS A 368 -12.48 -17.33 -11.55
C LYS A 368 -13.65 -18.23 -11.94
N ASN A 369 -14.76 -17.65 -12.38
CA ASN A 369 -15.93 -18.36 -12.89
C ASN A 369 -15.80 -18.75 -14.37
N LYS A 370 -14.62 -18.55 -15.00
CA LYS A 370 -14.37 -18.86 -16.42
C LYS A 370 -15.33 -18.21 -17.40
N LYS A 371 -15.89 -17.05 -17.04
CA LYS A 371 -16.79 -16.28 -17.88
C LYS A 371 -16.06 -15.34 -18.85
N VAL A 372 -14.79 -15.03 -18.59
CA VAL A 372 -13.96 -14.21 -19.48
C VAL A 372 -13.03 -15.11 -20.30
N LYS A 373 -12.97 -14.86 -21.60
CA LYS A 373 -12.06 -15.53 -22.52
C LYS A 373 -11.16 -14.51 -23.19
N HIS A 374 -9.89 -14.85 -23.32
CA HIS A 374 -8.91 -14.06 -24.06
C HIS A 374 -8.69 -14.64 -25.45
N VAL A 375 -8.54 -13.77 -26.45
CA VAL A 375 -7.93 -14.17 -27.72
C VAL A 375 -6.41 -14.31 -27.53
N HIS A 376 -5.72 -14.97 -28.46
CA HIS A 376 -4.26 -15.06 -28.41
C HIS A 376 -3.60 -13.69 -28.58
N GLY A 377 -2.42 -13.51 -27.96
CA GLY A 377 -1.60 -12.30 -28.15
C GLY A 377 -1.79 -11.19 -27.10
N LEU A 378 -2.44 -11.49 -25.96
CA LEU A 378 -2.70 -10.53 -24.89
C LEU A 378 -1.68 -10.58 -23.74
N GLN A 379 -0.46 -11.08 -23.98
CA GLN A 379 0.55 -11.34 -22.94
C GLN A 379 0.86 -10.13 -22.07
N LYS A 380 0.95 -8.92 -22.66
CA LYS A 380 1.25 -7.70 -21.89
C LYS A 380 0.12 -7.33 -20.91
N LEU A 381 -1.13 -7.50 -21.31
CA LEU A 381 -2.29 -7.32 -20.43
C LEU A 381 -2.27 -8.37 -19.32
N GLU A 382 -2.06 -9.64 -19.66
CA GLU A 382 -2.03 -10.74 -18.70
C GLU A 382 -0.89 -10.57 -17.67
N GLU A 383 0.29 -10.12 -18.11
CA GLU A 383 1.41 -9.78 -17.23
C GLU A 383 1.04 -8.63 -16.27
N GLN A 384 0.38 -7.57 -16.73
CA GLN A 384 -0.11 -6.52 -15.84
C GLN A 384 -1.15 -7.07 -14.85
N MET A 385 -2.08 -7.90 -15.28
CA MET A 385 -3.08 -8.52 -14.41
C MET A 385 -2.46 -9.40 -13.32
N ILE A 386 -1.51 -10.25 -13.67
CA ILE A 386 -0.78 -11.09 -12.69
C ILE A 386 -0.01 -10.23 -11.69
N ASN A 387 0.60 -9.12 -12.15
CA ASN A 387 1.43 -8.24 -11.35
C ASN A 387 0.67 -7.05 -10.73
N ALA A 388 -0.64 -6.99 -10.85
CA ALA A 388 -1.50 -5.87 -10.41
C ALA A 388 -1.34 -5.49 -8.93
N HIS A 389 -0.84 -6.41 -8.09
CA HIS A 389 -0.57 -6.22 -6.67
C HIS A 389 0.83 -5.65 -6.38
N VAL A 390 1.74 -5.62 -7.38
CA VAL A 390 3.16 -5.23 -7.22
C VAL A 390 3.47 -3.90 -7.91
N ASN A 391 2.86 -3.64 -9.06
CA ASN A 391 3.14 -2.46 -9.90
C ASN A 391 1.86 -1.65 -10.14
N PHE A 392 1.95 -0.34 -9.94
CA PHE A 392 0.84 0.61 -10.13
C PHE A 392 0.73 1.17 -11.57
N ALA A 393 1.56 0.74 -12.51
CA ALA A 393 1.46 1.09 -13.93
C ALA A 393 0.54 0.07 -14.63
N ASP A 394 -0.78 0.23 -14.48
CA ASP A 394 -1.79 -0.76 -14.81
C ASP A 394 -2.78 -0.26 -15.87
N ASP A 395 -2.35 0.64 -16.76
CA ASP A 395 -3.24 1.30 -17.73
C ASP A 395 -4.02 0.30 -18.61
N ARG A 396 -3.39 -0.83 -18.99
CA ARG A 396 -4.06 -1.92 -19.74
C ARG A 396 -5.10 -2.62 -18.88
N LEU A 397 -4.77 -2.88 -17.61
CA LEU A 397 -5.68 -3.50 -16.65
C LEU A 397 -6.85 -2.58 -16.34
N ASP A 398 -6.61 -1.27 -16.14
CA ASP A 398 -7.69 -0.31 -15.89
C ASP A 398 -8.63 -0.23 -17.09
N ALA A 399 -8.10 -0.15 -18.32
CA ALA A 399 -8.92 -0.19 -19.52
C ALA A 399 -9.71 -1.51 -19.66
N ALA A 400 -9.11 -2.66 -19.36
CA ALA A 400 -9.81 -3.95 -19.37
C ALA A 400 -10.90 -4.03 -18.30
N THR A 401 -10.63 -3.47 -17.13
CA THR A 401 -11.59 -3.38 -16.02
C THR A 401 -12.81 -2.55 -16.42
N TRP A 402 -12.59 -1.37 -17.01
CA TRP A 402 -13.66 -0.53 -17.51
C TRP A 402 -14.45 -1.20 -18.62
N ALA A 403 -13.76 -1.87 -19.56
CA ALA A 403 -14.44 -2.60 -20.64
C ALA A 403 -15.41 -3.67 -20.10
N LEU A 404 -14.94 -4.50 -19.16
CA LEU A 404 -15.78 -5.56 -18.59
C LEU A 404 -16.92 -5.00 -17.72
N ARG A 405 -16.67 -3.97 -16.92
CA ARG A 405 -17.71 -3.32 -16.09
C ARG A 405 -18.78 -2.67 -16.96
N SER A 406 -18.39 -1.92 -17.99
CA SER A 406 -19.35 -1.29 -18.91
C SER A 406 -20.23 -2.34 -19.61
N LEU A 407 -19.67 -3.48 -20.02
CA LEU A 407 -20.46 -4.59 -20.60
C LEU A 407 -21.44 -5.23 -19.59
N ILE A 408 -21.12 -5.22 -18.29
CA ILE A 408 -22.02 -5.69 -17.23
C ILE A 408 -23.17 -4.71 -17.06
N GLU A 409 -22.86 -3.41 -16.93
CA GLU A 409 -23.84 -2.33 -16.71
C GLU A 409 -24.82 -2.22 -17.89
N MET A 410 -24.33 -2.27 -19.14
CA MET A 410 -25.20 -2.27 -20.32
C MET A 410 -26.22 -3.41 -20.36
N LYS A 411 -25.98 -4.54 -19.67
CA LYS A 411 -26.97 -5.62 -19.53
C LYS A 411 -28.10 -5.24 -18.58
N GLU A 412 -27.80 -4.52 -17.53
CA GLU A 412 -28.77 -4.11 -16.51
C GLU A 412 -29.74 -3.07 -17.08
N GLU A 413 -29.25 -2.09 -17.83
CA GLU A 413 -30.09 -1.08 -18.52
C GLU A 413 -31.10 -1.71 -19.48
N LYS A 414 -30.71 -2.69 -20.29
CA LYS A 414 -31.64 -3.40 -21.22
C LYS A 414 -32.71 -4.23 -20.49
N LYS A 415 -32.47 -4.68 -19.26
CA LYS A 415 -33.48 -5.37 -18.45
C LYS A 415 -34.52 -4.42 -17.88
N ASP A 416 -34.11 -3.22 -17.49
CA ASP A 416 -35.01 -2.23 -16.94
C ASP A 416 -35.96 -1.66 -18.02
N GLU A 417 -35.50 -1.45 -19.26
CA GLU A 417 -36.35 -1.05 -20.36
C GLU A 417 -37.41 -2.11 -20.72
N LEU A 418 -37.08 -3.41 -20.65
CA LEU A 418 -38.02 -4.49 -20.90
C LEU A 418 -39.06 -4.69 -19.79
N THR A 419 -38.83 -4.22 -18.57
CA THR A 419 -39.79 -4.29 -17.48
C THR A 419 -40.78 -3.14 -17.46
N PHE A 420 -40.47 -2.00 -18.11
CA PHE A 420 -41.40 -0.86 -18.21
C PHE A 420 -42.47 -1.03 -19.32
N ASP A 421 -42.18 -1.76 -20.40
CA ASP A 421 -43.13 -1.98 -21.48
C ASP A 421 -44.23 -3.04 -21.18
N CYS A 422 -44.13 -3.79 -20.09
CA CYS A 422 -45.13 -4.80 -19.67
C CYS A 422 -46.29 -4.26 -18.84
N TRP A 423 -46.35 -2.96 -18.49
CA TRP A 423 -47.39 -2.38 -17.64
C TRP A 423 -48.27 -1.33 -18.37
N ALA A 424 -48.19 -1.25 -19.69
CA ALA A 424 -49.03 -0.38 -20.49
C ALA A 424 -49.91 -1.21 -21.48
N CYS A 425 -50.70 -2.15 -20.97
CA CYS A 425 -51.87 -2.75 -21.66
C CYS A 425 -52.97 -3.04 -20.65
#